data_74db144f001f4abeb0e5fec437118ed4
#
_entry.id   74db144f001f4abeb0e5fec437118ed4
#
_cell.length_a   1.000
_cell.length_b   1.000
_cell.length_c   1.000
_cell.angle_alpha   90.00
_cell.angle_beta   90.00
_cell.angle_gamma   90.00
#
_symmetry.space_group_name_H-M   'P 1'
#
loop_
_entity.id
_entity.type
_entity.pdbx_description
1 polymer ?
#
loop_
_entity_poly.entity_id
_entity_poly.type
_entity_poly.pdbx_seq_one_letter_code
_entity_poly.pdbx_strand_id
1 'polypeptide(L)'
;MKKIIFIVIAIILGLSSCHDDDYITGVPSFGPPEVNNMAERVNGRVALGYVTYYGKMLPDPTYMTHINYAFAELYVKNNVYQKFDLQGDKERFNQVKKLKERNSNLKILLSFTNSVSNTGNSQDGGFSALAKSPEMRKQFAQDCKKFVQQEGIDGIDIDWEFPGMTFGSNAYDPLVDVENFTLLMKDLRETLSSSTLLTYAGYCKNKQPQGAGWK
;
A
#
# COMPACT_ATOMS: atom_id res chain seq x y z
N MET A 1 16.68 -46.08 -19.53
CA MET A 1 16.83 -44.62 -19.20
C MET A 1 15.51 -44.12 -18.61
N LYS A 2 15.45 -43.93 -17.30
CA LYS A 2 14.24 -43.46 -16.59
C LYS A 2 14.24 -41.94 -16.67
N LYS A 3 13.22 -41.35 -17.31
CA LYS A 3 12.99 -39.89 -17.31
C LYS A 3 12.44 -39.51 -15.95
N ILE A 4 13.20 -38.74 -15.20
CA ILE A 4 12.75 -38.11 -13.96
C ILE A 4 11.98 -36.86 -14.37
N ILE A 5 10.67 -36.86 -14.14
CA ILE A 5 9.81 -35.68 -14.29
C ILE A 5 9.93 -34.92 -12.99
N PHE A 6 10.58 -33.77 -13.01
CA PHE A 6 10.51 -32.79 -11.92
C PHE A 6 9.17 -32.07 -12.00
N ILE A 7 8.27 -32.41 -11.09
CA ILE A 7 7.06 -31.61 -10.85
C ILE A 7 7.52 -30.43 -10.01
N VAL A 8 7.65 -29.28 -10.64
CA VAL A 8 7.78 -28.00 -9.93
C VAL A 8 6.40 -27.66 -9.38
N ILE A 9 6.17 -27.97 -8.11
CA ILE A 9 5.03 -27.45 -7.39
C ILE A 9 5.38 -26.01 -7.08
N ALA A 10 4.90 -25.09 -7.91
CA ALA A 10 4.87 -23.68 -7.56
C ALA A 10 3.86 -23.53 -6.42
N ILE A 11 4.37 -23.45 -5.20
CA ILE A 11 3.57 -23.05 -4.05
C ILE A 11 3.31 -21.55 -4.22
N ILE A 12 2.21 -21.23 -4.88
CA ILE A 12 1.62 -19.90 -4.84
C ILE A 12 1.00 -19.76 -3.45
N LEU A 13 1.83 -19.39 -2.48
CA LEU A 13 1.39 -19.07 -1.15
C LEU A 13 0.82 -17.65 -1.13
N GLY A 14 -0.50 -17.60 -1.08
CA GLY A 14 -1.13 -16.60 -0.24
C GLY A 14 -1.40 -15.22 -0.80
N LEU A 15 -1.67 -15.06 -2.09
CA LEU A 15 -2.47 -13.90 -2.56
C LEU A 15 -3.93 -14.30 -2.85
N SER A 16 -4.34 -15.44 -2.32
CA SER A 16 -5.68 -16.00 -2.49
C SER A 16 -6.75 -15.37 -1.60
N SER A 17 -6.41 -14.32 -0.86
CA SER A 17 -7.41 -13.60 -0.06
C SER A 17 -8.27 -12.63 -0.88
N CYS A 18 -7.97 -12.47 -2.17
CA CYS A 18 -8.75 -11.63 -3.08
C CYS A 18 -9.15 -12.45 -4.32
N HIS A 19 -9.68 -13.66 -4.12
CA HIS A 19 -10.24 -14.40 -5.24
C HIS A 19 -11.64 -13.85 -5.53
N ASP A 20 -11.83 -13.32 -6.75
CA ASP A 20 -13.10 -12.72 -7.21
C ASP A 20 -14.27 -13.73 -7.31
N ASP A 21 -14.04 -15.00 -7.01
CA ASP A 21 -14.98 -16.09 -7.26
C ASP A 21 -15.86 -16.45 -6.06
N ASP A 22 -15.60 -15.91 -4.87
CA ASP A 22 -16.40 -16.15 -3.67
C ASP A 22 -17.60 -15.18 -3.51
N TYR A 23 -18.10 -14.63 -4.62
CA TYR A 23 -19.29 -13.80 -4.55
C TYR A 23 -20.54 -14.61 -4.36
N ILE A 24 -21.04 -14.56 -3.17
CA ILE A 24 -22.44 -14.87 -2.89
C ILE A 24 -23.27 -13.90 -3.76
N THR A 25 -23.78 -14.42 -4.88
CA THR A 25 -24.82 -13.75 -5.65
C THR A 25 -26.03 -13.65 -4.74
N GLY A 26 -26.29 -12.47 -4.23
CA GLY A 26 -27.35 -12.23 -3.26
C GLY A 26 -26.92 -11.44 -2.04
N VAL A 27 -25.84 -10.64 -2.16
CA VAL A 27 -25.55 -9.61 -1.14
C VAL A 27 -26.83 -8.78 -0.99
N PRO A 28 -27.46 -8.75 0.19
CA PRO A 28 -28.62 -7.90 0.42
C PRO A 28 -28.26 -6.49 -0.02
N SER A 29 -29.12 -5.83 -0.79
CA SER A 29 -29.00 -4.39 -0.98
C SER A 29 -29.04 -3.78 0.40
N PHE A 30 -27.89 -3.36 0.89
CA PHE A 30 -27.85 -2.64 2.15
C PHE A 30 -28.72 -1.41 1.97
N GLY A 31 -29.78 -1.30 2.74
CA GLY A 31 -30.60 -0.11 2.81
C GLY A 31 -29.75 1.14 3.04
N PRO A 32 -30.33 2.34 2.95
CA PRO A 32 -29.61 3.56 3.23
C PRO A 32 -28.88 3.37 4.56
N PRO A 33 -27.60 3.77 4.65
CA PRO A 33 -26.78 3.50 5.81
C PRO A 33 -27.50 4.06 7.04
N GLU A 34 -27.86 3.20 7.96
CA GLU A 34 -28.03 3.65 9.33
C GLU A 34 -26.65 4.20 9.72
N VAL A 35 -26.57 5.53 9.67
CA VAL A 35 -25.40 6.26 10.13
C VAL A 35 -25.32 5.97 11.61
N ASN A 36 -24.56 5.00 11.97
CA ASN A 36 -24.03 4.87 13.32
C ASN A 36 -23.77 3.48 13.75
N ASN A 37 -22.73 2.88 13.48
CA ASN A 37 -22.18 1.91 14.44
C ASN A 37 -20.95 1.23 13.89
N MET A 38 -20.11 2.00 13.20
CA MET A 38 -18.80 1.45 12.86
C MET A 38 -18.03 1.05 14.14
N ALA A 39 -18.07 1.91 15.16
CA ALA A 39 -17.43 1.62 16.44
C ALA A 39 -18.03 0.39 17.11
N GLU A 40 -19.35 0.21 17.00
CA GLU A 40 -20.05 -0.98 17.51
C GLU A 40 -19.74 -2.23 16.66
N ARG A 41 -19.83 -2.13 15.32
CA ARG A 41 -19.52 -3.24 14.42
C ARG A 41 -18.09 -3.74 14.52
N VAL A 42 -17.12 -2.85 14.66
CA VAL A 42 -15.71 -3.18 14.84
C VAL A 42 -15.28 -3.20 16.31
N ASN A 43 -16.23 -2.97 17.21
CA ASN A 43 -16.02 -3.00 18.66
C ASN A 43 -14.85 -2.10 19.12
N GLY A 44 -14.76 -0.89 18.58
CA GLY A 44 -13.70 0.08 18.85
C GLY A 44 -12.31 -0.29 18.30
N ARG A 45 -12.21 -1.40 17.55
CA ARG A 45 -10.93 -1.86 16.96
C ARG A 45 -10.70 -1.21 15.60
N VAL A 46 -9.45 -1.24 15.15
CA VAL A 46 -9.09 -0.89 13.79
C VAL A 46 -9.44 -2.07 12.88
N ALA A 47 -10.27 -1.80 11.87
CA ALA A 47 -10.55 -2.70 10.75
C ALA A 47 -10.01 -2.02 9.48
N LEU A 48 -8.83 -2.44 9.03
CA LEU A 48 -8.15 -1.91 7.86
C LEU A 48 -8.14 -2.96 6.76
N GLY A 49 -8.43 -2.54 5.53
CA GLY A 49 -8.34 -3.39 4.35
C GLY A 49 -7.71 -2.66 3.18
N TYR A 50 -7.15 -3.44 2.25
CA TYR A 50 -6.63 -2.92 0.99
C TYR A 50 -7.71 -3.01 -0.09
N VAL A 51 -7.90 -1.94 -0.85
CA VAL A 51 -8.74 -1.91 -2.05
C VAL A 51 -7.85 -1.67 -3.25
N THR A 52 -7.71 -2.70 -4.07
CA THR A 52 -6.79 -2.67 -5.21
C THR A 52 -7.38 -1.93 -6.42
N TYR A 53 -6.50 -1.35 -7.23
CA TYR A 53 -6.87 -0.64 -8.44
C TYR A 53 -7.55 -1.55 -9.48
N TYR A 54 -7.21 -2.83 -9.51
CA TYR A 54 -7.77 -3.82 -10.44
C TYR A 54 -9.00 -4.54 -9.89
N GLY A 55 -9.31 -4.40 -8.62
CA GLY A 55 -10.48 -5.02 -7.99
C GLY A 55 -11.79 -4.45 -8.56
N LYS A 56 -12.78 -5.32 -8.74
CA LYS A 56 -14.08 -4.93 -9.33
C LYS A 56 -15.06 -4.42 -8.30
N MET A 57 -14.94 -4.87 -7.05
CA MET A 57 -15.89 -4.55 -5.99
C MET A 57 -15.33 -3.56 -4.98
N LEU A 58 -16.25 -2.89 -4.31
CA LEU A 58 -15.95 -2.01 -3.18
C LEU A 58 -16.44 -2.69 -1.89
N PRO A 59 -15.68 -2.59 -0.80
CA PRO A 59 -16.17 -3.12 0.49
C PRO A 59 -17.35 -2.30 1.01
N ASP A 60 -18.11 -2.88 1.90
CA ASP A 60 -19.06 -2.11 2.69
C ASP A 60 -18.30 -1.28 3.72
N PRO A 61 -18.30 0.07 3.59
CA PRO A 61 -17.52 0.94 4.44
C PRO A 61 -17.95 0.93 5.90
N THR A 62 -19.15 0.40 6.20
CA THR A 62 -19.64 0.33 7.59
C THR A 62 -18.95 -0.74 8.42
N TYR A 63 -18.21 -1.67 7.80
CA TYR A 63 -17.38 -2.66 8.48
C TYR A 63 -15.89 -2.27 8.52
N MET A 64 -15.54 -1.11 7.97
CA MET A 64 -14.15 -0.66 7.87
C MET A 64 -13.93 0.61 8.66
N THR A 65 -12.76 0.71 9.29
CA THR A 65 -12.28 1.97 9.86
C THR A 65 -11.29 2.68 8.93
N HIS A 66 -10.52 1.87 8.18
CA HIS A 66 -9.46 2.34 7.30
C HIS A 66 -9.49 1.57 5.99
N ILE A 67 -9.19 2.25 4.90
CA ILE A 67 -8.94 1.65 3.58
C ILE A 67 -7.61 2.18 3.07
N ASN A 68 -6.71 1.26 2.72
CA ASN A 68 -5.52 1.56 1.93
C ASN A 68 -5.87 1.34 0.46
N TYR A 69 -5.88 2.41 -0.34
CA TYR A 69 -5.99 2.26 -1.79
C TYR A 69 -4.68 1.74 -2.35
N ALA A 70 -4.74 0.60 -2.98
CA ALA A 70 -3.58 -0.11 -3.48
C ALA A 70 -3.57 -0.16 -5.01
N PHE A 71 -2.65 0.50 -5.70
CA PHE A 71 -1.49 1.19 -5.13
C PHE A 71 -1.18 2.48 -5.88
N ALA A 72 -0.24 3.24 -5.34
CA ALA A 72 0.58 4.16 -6.11
C ALA A 72 1.97 3.55 -6.33
N GLU A 73 2.63 3.95 -7.39
CA GLU A 73 3.99 3.53 -7.73
C GLU A 73 4.89 4.74 -7.92
N LEU A 74 6.11 4.68 -7.41
CA LEU A 74 7.09 5.76 -7.50
C LEU A 74 8.12 5.47 -8.59
N TYR A 75 8.65 6.55 -9.18
CA TYR A 75 9.62 6.46 -10.26
C TYR A 75 10.92 7.17 -9.88
N VAL A 76 11.99 6.38 -9.84
CA VAL A 76 13.36 6.86 -9.71
C VAL A 76 14.12 6.47 -10.97
N LYS A 77 14.72 7.43 -11.66
CA LYS A 77 15.47 7.17 -12.88
C LYS A 77 16.79 7.95 -12.84
N ASN A 78 17.90 7.30 -13.17
CA ASN A 78 19.25 7.88 -13.10
C ASN A 78 19.54 8.47 -11.71
N ASN A 79 19.16 7.79 -10.65
CA ASN A 79 19.25 8.26 -9.27
C ASN A 79 18.54 9.59 -8.98
N VAL A 80 17.48 9.90 -9.71
CA VAL A 80 16.65 11.09 -9.49
C VAL A 80 15.20 10.65 -9.36
N TYR A 81 14.57 11.03 -8.25
CA TYR A 81 13.13 10.87 -8.09
C TYR A 81 12.40 11.76 -9.11
N GLN A 82 11.48 11.18 -9.86
CA GLN A 82 10.73 11.86 -10.90
C GLN A 82 9.34 12.30 -10.41
N LYS A 83 8.57 11.35 -9.93
CA LYS A 83 7.19 11.48 -9.49
C LYS A 83 6.69 10.17 -8.90
N PHE A 84 5.44 10.16 -8.49
CA PHE A 84 4.64 8.95 -8.37
C PHE A 84 3.31 9.08 -9.13
N ASP A 85 2.70 7.95 -9.45
CA ASP A 85 1.37 7.88 -10.05
C ASP A 85 0.51 6.82 -9.36
N LEU A 86 -0.81 6.96 -9.45
CA LEU A 86 -1.72 5.87 -9.10
C LEU A 86 -1.55 4.72 -10.11
N GLN A 87 -1.59 3.49 -9.63
CA GLN A 87 -1.82 2.35 -10.51
C GLN A 87 -3.28 2.33 -10.96
N GLY A 88 -3.53 1.94 -12.20
CA GLY A 88 -4.85 1.96 -12.79
C GLY A 88 -5.38 3.35 -13.09
N ASP A 89 -6.69 3.48 -13.14
CA ASP A 89 -7.36 4.73 -13.43
C ASP A 89 -7.78 5.51 -12.16
N LYS A 90 -7.87 6.80 -12.30
CA LYS A 90 -8.28 7.68 -11.20
C LYS A 90 -9.76 7.49 -10.82
N GLU A 91 -10.57 6.96 -11.73
CA GLU A 91 -11.99 6.73 -11.45
C GLU A 91 -12.18 5.72 -10.32
N ARG A 92 -11.40 4.63 -10.32
CA ARG A 92 -11.42 3.64 -9.23
C ARG A 92 -11.06 4.27 -7.89
N PHE A 93 -10.03 5.11 -7.85
CA PHE A 93 -9.66 5.85 -6.64
C PHE A 93 -10.78 6.78 -6.17
N ASN A 94 -11.44 7.47 -7.10
CA ASN A 94 -12.58 8.34 -6.78
C ASN A 94 -13.77 7.54 -6.22
N GLN A 95 -14.04 6.34 -6.73
CA GLN A 95 -15.06 5.46 -6.18
C GLN A 95 -14.76 5.08 -4.73
N VAL A 96 -13.49 4.77 -4.42
CA VAL A 96 -13.08 4.50 -3.03
C VAL A 96 -13.29 5.71 -2.14
N LYS A 97 -12.95 6.92 -2.61
CA LYS A 97 -13.18 8.16 -1.83
C LYS A 97 -14.65 8.41 -1.53
N LYS A 98 -15.55 8.09 -2.47
CA LYS A 98 -17.01 8.21 -2.27
C LYS A 98 -17.57 7.31 -1.17
N LEU A 99 -16.83 6.29 -0.73
CA LEU A 99 -17.25 5.47 0.41
C LEU A 99 -17.41 6.29 1.70
N LYS A 100 -16.74 7.44 1.81
CA LYS A 100 -16.92 8.36 2.92
C LYS A 100 -18.33 8.96 2.98
N GLU A 101 -19.08 8.99 1.88
CA GLU A 101 -20.49 9.43 1.86
C GLU A 101 -21.38 8.47 2.69
N ARG A 102 -21.00 7.18 2.77
CA ARG A 102 -21.67 6.15 3.56
C ARG A 102 -21.08 5.97 4.96
N ASN A 103 -19.83 6.40 5.17
CA ASN A 103 -19.17 6.37 6.47
C ASN A 103 -18.19 7.55 6.56
N SER A 104 -18.64 8.66 7.12
CA SER A 104 -17.84 9.88 7.26
C SER A 104 -16.60 9.71 8.15
N ASN A 105 -16.58 8.69 9.00
CA ASN A 105 -15.43 8.39 9.88
C ASN A 105 -14.37 7.53 9.21
N LEU A 106 -14.68 6.96 8.01
CA LEU A 106 -13.74 6.14 7.26
C LEU A 106 -12.47 6.92 6.94
N LYS A 107 -11.32 6.31 7.21
CA LYS A 107 -10.01 6.84 6.84
C LYS A 107 -9.52 6.20 5.55
N ILE A 108 -9.06 7.01 4.62
CA ILE A 108 -8.55 6.55 3.32
C ILE A 108 -7.09 6.97 3.22
N LEU A 109 -6.21 6.00 2.98
CA LEU A 109 -4.80 6.21 2.76
C LEU A 109 -4.42 5.76 1.34
N LEU A 110 -3.41 6.39 0.79
CA LEU A 110 -2.77 5.90 -0.44
C LEU A 110 -1.60 5.01 -0.06
N SER A 111 -1.65 3.75 -0.49
CA SER A 111 -0.57 2.79 -0.30
C SER A 111 0.40 2.82 -1.48
N PHE A 112 1.68 2.86 -1.18
CA PHE A 112 2.76 2.84 -2.17
C PHE A 112 3.41 1.47 -2.22
N THR A 113 3.43 0.87 -3.40
CA THR A 113 4.15 -0.40 -3.63
C THR A 113 5.56 -0.17 -4.16
N ASN A 114 6.45 -1.12 -3.90
CA ASN A 114 7.77 -1.17 -4.52
C ASN A 114 7.73 -1.69 -5.98
N SER A 115 6.59 -2.21 -6.43
CA SER A 115 6.43 -2.76 -7.78
C SER A 115 5.87 -1.71 -8.74
N VAL A 116 6.45 -1.65 -9.94
CA VAL A 116 5.97 -0.77 -11.03
C VAL A 116 5.20 -1.60 -12.04
N SER A 117 3.93 -1.27 -12.23
CA SER A 117 3.04 -1.93 -13.19
C SER A 117 3.08 -1.29 -14.57
N ASN A 118 3.38 0.00 -14.64
CA ASN A 118 3.42 0.74 -15.88
C ASN A 118 4.77 0.54 -16.60
N THR A 119 4.78 -0.35 -17.59
CA THR A 119 5.99 -0.70 -18.36
C THR A 119 6.58 0.45 -19.19
N GLY A 120 5.85 1.54 -19.41
CA GLY A 120 6.35 2.76 -20.03
C GLY A 120 7.23 3.61 -19.10
N ASN A 121 7.18 3.36 -17.81
CA ASN A 121 7.97 4.04 -16.78
C ASN A 121 8.93 3.04 -16.16
N SER A 122 10.15 2.98 -16.63
CA SER A 122 11.21 2.21 -15.98
C SER A 122 11.72 2.96 -14.76
N GLN A 123 12.06 2.23 -13.70
CA GLN A 123 12.72 2.82 -12.54
C GLN A 123 13.99 2.08 -12.15
N ASP A 124 14.89 2.79 -11.53
CA ASP A 124 16.19 2.31 -11.05
C ASP A 124 16.12 2.09 -9.52
N GLY A 125 15.41 1.03 -9.08
CA GLY A 125 15.51 0.58 -7.70
C GLY A 125 14.42 1.03 -6.71
N GLY A 126 13.38 1.69 -7.13
CA GLY A 126 12.20 1.96 -6.30
C GLY A 126 12.52 2.63 -4.95
N PHE A 127 11.97 2.08 -3.87
CA PHE A 127 12.20 2.59 -2.52
C PHE A 127 13.66 2.55 -2.09
N SER A 128 14.42 1.50 -2.45
CA SER A 128 15.82 1.41 -2.08
C SER A 128 16.63 2.57 -2.67
N ALA A 129 16.38 2.93 -3.94
CA ALA A 129 17.02 4.08 -4.55
C ALA A 129 16.54 5.41 -3.96
N LEU A 130 15.21 5.58 -3.82
CA LEU A 130 14.60 6.78 -3.24
C LEU A 130 15.14 7.08 -1.84
N ALA A 131 15.16 6.06 -0.98
CA ALA A 131 15.45 6.23 0.42
C ALA A 131 16.93 6.58 0.72
N LYS A 132 17.84 6.30 -0.21
CA LYS A 132 19.26 6.64 -0.08
C LYS A 132 19.53 8.15 -0.10
N SER A 133 18.74 8.94 -0.84
CA SER A 133 18.98 10.38 -0.99
C SER A 133 18.05 11.20 -0.10
N PRO A 134 18.61 12.06 0.77
CA PRO A 134 17.83 13.01 1.55
C PRO A 134 16.95 13.92 0.67
N GLU A 135 17.46 14.34 -0.48
CA GLU A 135 16.77 15.21 -1.43
C GLU A 135 15.55 14.49 -2.01
N MET A 136 15.72 13.24 -2.47
CA MET A 136 14.64 12.45 -3.04
C MET A 136 13.56 12.13 -1.98
N ARG A 137 13.96 11.75 -0.76
CA ARG A 137 13.00 11.52 0.34
C ARG A 137 12.16 12.75 0.64
N LYS A 138 12.81 13.93 0.73
CA LYS A 138 12.11 15.21 0.98
C LYS A 138 11.17 15.58 -0.15
N GLN A 139 11.59 15.43 -1.41
CA GLN A 139 10.73 15.70 -2.55
C GLN A 139 9.53 14.77 -2.59
N PHE A 140 9.74 13.48 -2.40
CA PHE A 140 8.66 12.50 -2.30
C PHE A 140 7.68 12.84 -1.17
N ALA A 141 8.20 13.20 0.01
CA ALA A 141 7.36 13.59 1.14
C ALA A 141 6.53 14.85 0.84
N GLN A 142 7.08 15.83 0.12
CA GLN A 142 6.34 17.02 -0.31
C GLN A 142 5.25 16.67 -1.32
N ASP A 143 5.50 15.77 -2.25
CA ASP A 143 4.50 15.34 -3.22
C ASP A 143 3.39 14.52 -2.54
N CYS A 144 3.73 13.66 -1.56
CA CYS A 144 2.75 13.00 -0.71
C CYS A 144 1.85 14.01 0.03
N LYS A 145 2.44 15.05 0.62
CA LYS A 145 1.68 16.11 1.31
C LYS A 145 0.71 16.80 0.36
N LYS A 146 1.19 17.20 -0.82
CA LYS A 146 0.35 17.84 -1.84
C LYS A 146 -0.80 16.93 -2.25
N PHE A 147 -0.51 15.65 -2.50
CA PHE A 147 -1.51 14.67 -2.91
C PHE A 147 -2.59 14.46 -1.84
N VAL A 148 -2.19 14.28 -0.58
CA VAL A 148 -3.13 14.16 0.54
C VAL A 148 -4.06 15.37 0.62
N GLN A 149 -3.52 16.57 0.47
CA GLN A 149 -4.29 17.80 0.52
C GLN A 149 -5.23 17.96 -0.69
N GLN A 150 -4.74 17.68 -1.89
CA GLN A 150 -5.51 17.81 -3.14
C GLN A 150 -6.63 16.78 -3.24
N GLU A 151 -6.38 15.56 -2.83
CA GLU A 151 -7.34 14.47 -2.92
C GLU A 151 -8.27 14.35 -1.70
N GLY A 152 -7.97 15.06 -0.62
CA GLY A 152 -8.78 15.04 0.60
C GLY A 152 -8.79 13.68 1.30
N ILE A 153 -7.68 12.95 1.22
CA ILE A 153 -7.51 11.67 1.90
C ILE A 153 -6.83 11.84 3.27
N ASP A 154 -6.82 10.79 4.07
CA ASP A 154 -6.41 10.88 5.47
C ASP A 154 -4.96 10.51 5.71
N GLY A 155 -4.28 9.89 4.73
CA GLY A 155 -2.91 9.47 4.98
C GLY A 155 -2.20 8.77 3.84
N ILE A 156 -1.02 8.27 4.18
CA ILE A 156 -0.08 7.56 3.33
C ILE A 156 0.28 6.24 4.01
N ASP A 157 0.39 5.19 3.22
CA ASP A 157 0.86 3.88 3.62
C ASP A 157 2.08 3.50 2.77
N ILE A 158 3.13 2.98 3.39
CA ILE A 158 4.35 2.54 2.71
C ILE A 158 4.42 1.02 2.72
N ASP A 159 4.12 0.43 1.59
CA ASP A 159 4.15 -1.02 1.38
C ASP A 159 5.49 -1.43 0.72
N TRP A 160 6.58 -1.19 1.47
CA TRP A 160 7.91 -1.62 1.08
C TRP A 160 8.23 -2.96 1.72
N GLU A 161 8.08 -4.01 0.96
CA GLU A 161 8.27 -5.39 1.41
C GLU A 161 9.51 -6.01 0.76
N PHE A 162 10.65 -6.03 1.42
CA PHE A 162 10.91 -5.40 2.72
C PHE A 162 12.25 -4.68 2.63
N PRO A 163 12.52 -3.63 3.44
CA PRO A 163 13.83 -3.00 3.47
C PRO A 163 14.95 -4.02 3.72
N GLY A 164 15.98 -4.01 2.87
CA GLY A 164 17.10 -4.94 2.94
C GLY A 164 16.84 -6.34 2.36
N MET A 165 15.68 -6.55 1.78
CA MET A 165 15.29 -7.80 1.12
C MET A 165 14.65 -7.52 -0.24
N THR A 166 14.73 -8.50 -1.15
CA THR A 166 13.95 -8.46 -2.37
C THR A 166 12.74 -9.39 -2.30
N PHE A 167 11.64 -8.90 -2.82
CA PHE A 167 10.51 -9.72 -3.23
C PHE A 167 10.47 -9.68 -4.76
N GLY A 168 10.76 -10.80 -5.41
CA GLY A 168 10.88 -10.84 -6.85
C GLY A 168 12.13 -10.13 -7.38
N SER A 169 11.97 -9.23 -8.35
CA SER A 169 13.06 -8.51 -9.04
C SER A 169 13.32 -7.10 -8.49
N ASN A 170 12.71 -6.73 -7.38
CA ASN A 170 12.89 -5.38 -6.83
C ASN A 170 14.33 -5.18 -6.33
N ALA A 171 14.88 -4.00 -6.61
CA ALA A 171 16.18 -3.65 -6.09
C ALA A 171 16.15 -3.47 -4.56
N TYR A 172 17.21 -3.88 -3.89
CA TYR A 172 17.37 -3.78 -2.45
C TYR A 172 18.84 -3.63 -2.08
N ASP A 173 19.08 -3.13 -0.90
CA ASP A 173 20.43 -3.01 -0.32
C ASP A 173 20.39 -3.48 1.15
N PRO A 174 20.88 -4.70 1.43
CA PRO A 174 20.78 -5.30 2.75
C PRO A 174 21.58 -4.56 3.83
N LEU A 175 22.50 -3.67 3.43
CA LEU A 175 23.35 -2.96 4.37
C LEU A 175 22.72 -1.66 4.88
N VAL A 176 21.91 -0.99 4.06
CA VAL A 176 21.47 0.37 4.36
C VAL A 176 19.96 0.59 4.28
N ASP A 177 19.20 -0.30 3.65
CA ASP A 177 17.77 -0.07 3.41
C ASP A 177 16.95 0.08 4.70
N VAL A 178 17.30 -0.66 5.76
CA VAL A 178 16.59 -0.58 7.04
C VAL A 178 16.77 0.79 7.70
N GLU A 179 17.99 1.31 7.67
CA GLU A 179 18.28 2.65 8.17
C GLU A 179 17.62 3.71 7.28
N ASN A 180 17.75 3.58 5.96
CA ASN A 180 17.15 4.49 4.99
C ASN A 180 15.62 4.50 5.06
N PHE A 181 14.98 3.35 5.35
CA PHE A 181 13.54 3.29 5.60
C PHE A 181 13.17 4.13 6.82
N THR A 182 13.93 4.03 7.90
CA THR A 182 13.70 4.86 9.10
C THR A 182 13.81 6.35 8.76
N LEU A 183 14.81 6.73 7.95
CA LEU A 183 14.96 8.11 7.49
C LEU A 183 13.81 8.56 6.57
N LEU A 184 13.32 7.67 5.69
CA LEU A 184 12.17 7.96 4.84
C LEU A 184 10.91 8.21 5.68
N MET A 185 10.63 7.35 6.66
CA MET A 185 9.47 7.51 7.54
C MET A 185 9.57 8.79 8.38
N LYS A 186 10.79 9.15 8.81
CA LYS A 186 11.04 10.40 9.52
C LYS A 186 10.77 11.62 8.63
N ASP A 187 11.33 11.66 7.41
CA ASP A 187 11.13 12.76 6.46
C ASP A 187 9.64 12.92 6.09
N LEU A 188 8.91 11.79 5.90
CA LEU A 188 7.46 11.78 5.71
C LEU A 188 6.74 12.36 6.94
N ARG A 189 7.08 11.90 8.14
CA ARG A 189 6.41 12.38 9.36
C ARG A 189 6.65 13.86 9.62
N GLU A 190 7.85 14.36 9.37
CA GLU A 190 8.20 15.78 9.53
C GLU A 190 7.51 16.67 8.48
N THR A 191 7.25 16.14 7.28
CA THR A 191 6.63 16.88 6.18
C THR A 191 5.11 16.88 6.23
N LEU A 192 4.52 15.75 6.56
CA LEU A 192 3.07 15.59 6.68
C LEU A 192 2.56 16.25 7.97
N SER A 193 1.29 16.70 7.96
CA SER A 193 0.68 17.23 9.18
C SER A 193 0.57 16.16 10.28
N SER A 194 0.53 16.57 11.53
CA SER A 194 0.36 15.64 12.66
C SER A 194 -0.95 14.84 12.61
N SER A 195 -1.97 15.36 11.94
CA SER A 195 -3.26 14.68 11.73
C SER A 195 -3.26 13.72 10.54
N THR A 196 -2.25 13.78 9.65
CA THR A 196 -2.14 12.85 8.52
C THR A 196 -1.66 11.49 9.02
N LEU A 197 -2.40 10.44 8.69
CA LEU A 197 -2.00 9.08 9.03
C LEU A 197 -0.77 8.67 8.21
N LEU A 198 0.14 7.94 8.85
CA LEU A 198 1.32 7.39 8.22
C LEU A 198 1.51 5.97 8.74
N THR A 199 1.36 5.00 7.85
CA THR A 199 1.45 3.57 8.15
C THR A 199 2.48 2.88 7.24
N TYR A 200 2.78 1.65 7.53
CA TYR A 200 3.61 0.82 6.68
C TYR A 200 3.27 -0.66 6.86
N ALA A 201 3.53 -1.48 5.82
CA ALA A 201 3.48 -2.92 5.91
C ALA A 201 4.70 -3.44 6.67
N GLY A 202 4.46 -4.03 7.82
CA GLY A 202 5.51 -4.55 8.70
C GLY A 202 5.49 -6.06 8.82
N TYR A 203 6.65 -6.67 9.00
CA TYR A 203 6.77 -8.10 9.21
C TYR A 203 6.38 -8.47 10.64
N CYS A 204 5.40 -9.34 10.81
CA CYS A 204 4.79 -9.61 12.12
C CYS A 204 5.12 -11.00 12.73
N LYS A 205 6.14 -11.73 12.22
CA LYS A 205 6.55 -13.00 12.82
C LYS A 205 7.53 -12.82 13.97
N ASN A 206 7.51 -13.76 14.92
CA ASN A 206 8.42 -13.77 16.08
C ASN A 206 9.91 -13.94 15.73
N LYS A 207 10.20 -14.38 14.50
CA LYS A 207 11.57 -14.48 13.99
C LYS A 207 11.65 -13.61 12.74
N GLN A 208 12.66 -12.76 12.72
CA GLN A 208 12.95 -11.95 11.56
C GLN A 208 13.33 -12.84 10.36
N PRO A 209 12.94 -12.46 9.12
CA PRO A 209 13.49 -13.08 7.95
C PRO A 209 15.01 -12.95 7.97
N GLN A 210 15.72 -14.02 7.58
CA GLN A 210 17.17 -13.94 7.44
C GLN A 210 17.49 -12.85 6.39
N GLY A 211 18.34 -11.89 6.75
CA GLY A 211 18.74 -10.80 5.88
C GLY A 211 17.97 -9.47 6.07
N ALA A 212 16.79 -9.48 6.66
CA ALA A 212 16.11 -8.24 7.00
C ALA A 212 16.71 -7.67 8.28
N GLY A 213 17.53 -6.69 8.23
CA GLY A 213 18.20 -6.10 9.40
C GLY A 213 17.31 -5.42 10.46
N TRP A 214 16.07 -5.90 10.63
CA TRP A 214 15.15 -5.47 11.67
C TRP A 214 15.71 -5.86 13.05
N LYS A 215 16.06 -4.89 13.86
CA LYS A 215 16.48 -5.08 15.26
C LYS A 215 15.37 -4.62 16.20
#